data_5f6b62f531d62cd8455cfa5625e963a1
#
_entry.id   5f6b62f531d62cd8455cfa5625e963a1
#
_cell.length_a   1.000
_cell.length_b   1.000
_cell.length_c   1.000
_cell.angle_alpha   90.00
_cell.angle_beta   90.00
_cell.angle_gamma   90.00
#
_symmetry.space_group_name_H-M   'P 1'
#
loop_
_entity.id
_entity.type
_entity.pdbx_description
1 polymer ?
#
loop_
_entity_poly.entity_id
_entity_poly.type
_entity_poly.pdbx_seq_one_letter_code
_entity_poly.pdbx_strand_id
1 'polypeptide(L)'
;MSTALFDLTGRRALITGSSQGIGFALAKGLSAAGATIVLNARSADKLATAADQMRSIGASVDVLAFDVTDHNQVRVSVDAFEASHGPIDILINNAGMQQRGPLEDFPADAFERLLQTNVASVFHVGQACARHMIKRGMGKIVNIASVQSALARPGIAPYTATKGAVTNLTKGMATDWARYGLNCNALAPGYFDTPLNAALVADPDFSTWLAKRTPAGRWGNVEELVGACVFLSSDAASFVNGHTLYVDGGITASL
;
A
#
# COMPACT_ATOMS: atom_id res chain seq x y z
N MET A 1 23.50 5.91 -17.49
CA MET A 1 23.12 6.23 -16.10
C MET A 1 22.83 4.91 -15.39
N SER A 2 23.40 4.72 -14.21
CA SER A 2 23.24 3.46 -13.47
C SER A 2 21.80 3.33 -12.96
N THR A 3 21.14 2.20 -13.24
CA THR A 3 19.85 1.81 -12.65
C THR A 3 20.00 1.40 -11.17
N ALA A 4 21.23 1.42 -10.63
CA ALA A 4 21.58 1.01 -9.28
C ALA A 4 20.76 1.70 -8.16
N LEU A 5 20.31 2.95 -8.41
CA LEU A 5 19.46 3.65 -7.44
C LEU A 5 18.07 3.01 -7.23
N PHE A 6 17.60 2.23 -8.19
CA PHE A 6 16.31 1.52 -8.14
C PHE A 6 16.47 0.03 -7.80
N ASP A 7 17.70 -0.44 -7.63
CA ASP A 7 17.99 -1.83 -7.27
C ASP A 7 17.60 -2.11 -5.82
N LEU A 8 16.80 -3.15 -5.61
CA LEU A 8 16.34 -3.61 -4.31
C LEU A 8 16.98 -4.94 -3.89
N THR A 9 18.04 -5.36 -4.60
CA THR A 9 18.79 -6.60 -4.27
C THR A 9 19.28 -6.55 -2.83
N GLY A 10 19.02 -7.64 -2.09
CA GLY A 10 19.37 -7.75 -0.67
C GLY A 10 18.38 -7.05 0.28
N ARG A 11 17.34 -6.37 -0.22
CA ARG A 11 16.26 -5.78 0.58
C ARG A 11 15.10 -6.75 0.72
N ARG A 12 14.43 -6.73 1.86
CA ARG A 12 13.19 -7.49 2.10
C ARG A 12 12.01 -6.56 2.26
N ALA A 13 10.94 -6.83 1.47
CA ALA A 13 9.73 -6.02 1.43
C ALA A 13 8.54 -6.78 2.01
N LEU A 14 7.96 -6.30 3.12
CA LEU A 14 6.68 -6.75 3.64
C LEU A 14 5.55 -5.95 2.97
N ILE A 15 4.59 -6.65 2.36
CA ILE A 15 3.43 -6.04 1.72
C ILE A 15 2.16 -6.56 2.40
N THR A 16 1.40 -5.69 3.05
CA THR A 16 0.14 -6.08 3.68
C THR A 16 -0.99 -6.19 2.64
N GLY A 17 -1.89 -7.18 2.82
CA GLY A 17 -3.00 -7.41 1.88
C GLY A 17 -2.53 -7.79 0.48
N SER A 18 -1.48 -8.58 0.35
CA SER A 18 -0.78 -8.87 -0.90
C SER A 18 -1.14 -10.21 -1.55
N SER A 19 -2.22 -10.86 -1.12
CA SER A 19 -2.67 -12.10 -1.77
C SER A 19 -3.38 -11.89 -3.12
N GLN A 20 -3.72 -10.64 -3.48
CA GLN A 20 -4.39 -10.27 -4.74
C GLN A 20 -4.31 -8.77 -5.02
N GLY A 21 -4.78 -8.34 -6.20
CA GLY A 21 -4.97 -6.92 -6.56
C GLY A 21 -3.69 -6.10 -6.52
N ILE A 22 -3.79 -4.84 -6.07
CA ILE A 22 -2.65 -3.90 -6.04
C ILE A 22 -1.48 -4.49 -5.25
N GLY A 23 -1.72 -5.02 -4.04
CA GLY A 23 -0.66 -5.57 -3.20
C GLY A 23 0.12 -6.69 -3.88
N PHE A 24 -0.55 -7.56 -4.63
CA PHE A 24 0.09 -8.64 -5.37
C PHE A 24 0.88 -8.12 -6.59
N ALA A 25 0.34 -7.13 -7.32
CA ALA A 25 1.06 -6.49 -8.43
C ALA A 25 2.33 -5.77 -7.94
N LEU A 26 2.24 -5.05 -6.82
CA LEU A 26 3.40 -4.41 -6.19
C LEU A 26 4.45 -5.44 -5.72
N ALA A 27 4.00 -6.58 -5.17
CA ALA A 27 4.90 -7.67 -4.78
C ALA A 27 5.69 -8.21 -5.99
N LYS A 28 5.02 -8.46 -7.12
CA LYS A 28 5.71 -8.86 -8.37
C LYS A 28 6.73 -7.82 -8.83
N GLY A 29 6.34 -6.55 -8.80
CA GLY A 29 7.21 -5.46 -9.24
C GLY A 29 8.43 -5.25 -8.35
N LEU A 30 8.27 -5.29 -7.03
CA LEU A 30 9.39 -5.20 -6.08
C LEU A 30 10.33 -6.40 -6.20
N SER A 31 9.77 -7.61 -6.43
CA SER A 31 10.58 -8.80 -6.70
C SER A 31 11.39 -8.66 -7.99
N ALA A 32 10.79 -8.16 -9.07
CA ALA A 32 11.47 -7.90 -10.32
C ALA A 32 12.60 -6.85 -10.19
N ALA A 33 12.49 -5.95 -9.20
CA ALA A 33 13.52 -5.00 -8.83
C ALA A 33 14.59 -5.58 -7.88
N GLY A 34 14.52 -6.88 -7.52
CA GLY A 34 15.52 -7.60 -6.73
C GLY A 34 15.15 -7.86 -5.27
N ALA A 35 14.01 -7.38 -4.78
CA ALA A 35 13.62 -7.57 -3.38
C ALA A 35 13.18 -9.02 -3.09
N THR A 36 13.52 -9.52 -1.90
CA THR A 36 12.84 -10.68 -1.30
C THR A 36 11.48 -10.21 -0.77
N ILE A 37 10.43 -10.92 -1.10
CA ILE A 37 9.05 -10.54 -0.80
C ILE A 37 8.54 -11.26 0.45
N VAL A 38 7.85 -10.54 1.32
CA VAL A 38 7.08 -11.09 2.43
C VAL A 38 5.61 -10.77 2.18
N LEU A 39 4.84 -11.77 1.77
CA LEU A 39 3.41 -11.63 1.54
C LEU A 39 2.66 -11.68 2.87
N ASN A 40 1.67 -10.79 3.03
CA ASN A 40 0.77 -10.82 4.18
C ASN A 40 -0.70 -10.83 3.75
N ALA A 41 -1.48 -11.67 4.38
CA ALA A 41 -2.95 -11.65 4.43
C ALA A 41 -3.44 -12.44 5.65
N ARG A 42 -4.75 -12.39 5.92
CA ARG A 42 -5.37 -13.16 7.02
C ARG A 42 -5.58 -14.63 6.65
N SER A 43 -5.87 -14.94 5.39
CA SER A 43 -6.15 -16.30 4.91
C SER A 43 -4.85 -17.00 4.51
N ALA A 44 -4.50 -18.06 5.23
CA ALA A 44 -3.34 -18.90 4.93
C ALA A 44 -3.42 -19.51 3.52
N ASP A 45 -4.61 -19.98 3.09
CA ASP A 45 -4.79 -20.62 1.78
C ASP A 45 -4.54 -19.61 0.63
N LYS A 46 -5.09 -18.38 0.75
CA LYS A 46 -4.85 -17.33 -0.25
C LYS A 46 -3.38 -16.91 -0.28
N LEU A 47 -2.71 -16.90 0.87
CA LEU A 47 -1.28 -16.62 0.95
C LEU A 47 -0.45 -17.72 0.28
N ALA A 48 -0.76 -18.99 0.54
CA ALA A 48 -0.07 -20.12 -0.08
C ALA A 48 -0.19 -20.05 -1.61
N THR A 49 -1.41 -19.85 -2.13
CA THR A 49 -1.67 -19.70 -3.57
C THR A 49 -0.86 -18.53 -4.17
N ALA A 50 -0.87 -17.37 -3.51
CA ALA A 50 -0.12 -16.20 -3.98
C ALA A 50 1.40 -16.43 -3.93
N ALA A 51 1.90 -17.11 -2.89
CA ALA A 51 3.32 -17.44 -2.77
C ALA A 51 3.75 -18.42 -3.87
N ASP A 52 2.94 -19.42 -4.20
CA ASP A 52 3.25 -20.36 -5.27
C ASP A 52 3.27 -19.68 -6.65
N GLN A 53 2.35 -18.76 -6.90
CA GLN A 53 2.39 -17.91 -8.10
C GLN A 53 3.65 -17.05 -8.18
N MET A 54 4.10 -16.47 -7.08
CA MET A 54 5.36 -15.72 -7.04
C MET A 54 6.58 -16.61 -7.28
N ARG A 55 6.62 -17.78 -6.64
CA ARG A 55 7.72 -18.76 -6.84
C ARG A 55 7.80 -19.27 -8.27
N SER A 56 6.64 -19.46 -8.94
CA SER A 56 6.59 -19.91 -10.34
C SER A 56 7.23 -18.94 -11.33
N ILE A 57 7.34 -17.65 -10.96
CA ILE A 57 8.06 -16.63 -11.74
C ILE A 57 9.49 -16.38 -11.24
N GLY A 58 10.01 -17.24 -10.34
CA GLY A 58 11.38 -17.15 -9.84
C GLY A 58 11.58 -16.19 -8.66
N ALA A 59 10.52 -15.68 -8.04
CA ALA A 59 10.63 -14.76 -6.92
C ALA A 59 11.07 -15.46 -5.62
N SER A 60 11.92 -14.79 -4.82
CA SER A 60 12.18 -15.18 -3.42
C SER A 60 11.04 -14.68 -2.54
N VAL A 61 10.30 -15.61 -1.91
CA VAL A 61 9.04 -15.31 -1.22
C VAL A 61 8.93 -16.03 0.12
N ASP A 62 8.72 -15.23 1.16
CA ASP A 62 8.25 -15.63 2.47
C ASP A 62 6.76 -15.27 2.64
N VAL A 63 6.10 -15.86 3.63
CA VAL A 63 4.71 -15.56 4.00
C VAL A 63 4.63 -15.22 5.48
N LEU A 64 3.79 -14.23 5.83
CA LEU A 64 3.60 -13.80 7.20
C LEU A 64 2.11 -13.52 7.44
N ALA A 65 1.38 -14.54 7.94
CA ALA A 65 -0.06 -14.45 8.18
C ALA A 65 -0.35 -13.72 9.48
N PHE A 66 -1.07 -12.59 9.39
CA PHE A 66 -1.67 -11.89 10.54
C PHE A 66 -2.82 -10.98 10.10
N ASP A 67 -3.70 -10.66 11.03
CA ASP A 67 -4.71 -9.62 10.84
C ASP A 67 -4.10 -8.26 11.18
N VAL A 68 -4.05 -7.36 10.19
CA VAL A 68 -3.51 -6.01 10.34
C VAL A 68 -4.26 -5.15 11.36
N THR A 69 -5.51 -5.52 11.70
CA THR A 69 -6.33 -4.83 12.69
C THR A 69 -6.03 -5.27 14.12
N ASP A 70 -5.37 -6.42 14.31
CA ASP A 70 -4.95 -6.91 15.62
C ASP A 70 -3.52 -6.43 15.95
N HIS A 71 -3.42 -5.36 16.74
CA HIS A 71 -2.14 -4.76 17.13
C HIS A 71 -1.18 -5.75 17.80
N ASN A 72 -1.67 -6.65 18.65
CA ASN A 72 -0.82 -7.61 19.35
C ASN A 72 -0.29 -8.67 18.39
N GLN A 73 -1.15 -9.21 17.54
CA GLN A 73 -0.76 -10.18 16.52
C GLN A 73 0.27 -9.57 15.54
N VAL A 74 0.05 -8.34 15.08
CA VAL A 74 1.01 -7.60 14.24
C VAL A 74 2.37 -7.54 14.89
N ARG A 75 2.43 -7.06 16.14
CA ARG A 75 3.69 -6.88 16.86
C ARG A 75 4.43 -8.20 17.04
N VAL A 76 3.76 -9.22 17.55
CA VAL A 76 4.36 -10.54 17.77
C VAL A 76 4.86 -11.17 16.48
N SER A 77 4.07 -11.07 15.40
CA SER A 77 4.44 -11.64 14.10
C SER A 77 5.65 -10.93 13.48
N VAL A 78 5.70 -9.60 13.52
CA VAL A 78 6.83 -8.83 12.98
C VAL A 78 8.10 -9.09 13.82
N ASP A 79 8.01 -9.07 15.16
CA ASP A 79 9.15 -9.35 16.04
C ASP A 79 9.72 -10.76 15.79
N ALA A 80 8.86 -11.78 15.70
CA ALA A 80 9.28 -13.16 15.44
C ALA A 80 9.90 -13.31 14.04
N PHE A 81 9.33 -12.65 13.02
CA PHE A 81 9.84 -12.70 11.66
C PHE A 81 11.23 -12.05 11.55
N GLU A 82 11.42 -10.86 12.12
CA GLU A 82 12.72 -10.17 12.17
C GLU A 82 13.79 -11.03 12.86
N ALA A 83 13.42 -11.73 13.92
CA ALA A 83 14.35 -12.59 14.67
C ALA A 83 14.76 -13.86 13.89
N SER A 84 13.87 -14.43 13.09
CA SER A 84 14.11 -15.74 12.44
C SER A 84 14.53 -15.65 10.98
N HIS A 85 14.07 -14.63 10.24
CA HIS A 85 14.28 -14.47 8.79
C HIS A 85 15.17 -13.26 8.44
N GLY A 86 15.41 -12.37 9.42
CA GLY A 86 16.19 -11.15 9.22
C GLY A 86 15.33 -9.92 8.88
N PRO A 87 15.98 -8.80 8.54
CA PRO A 87 15.36 -7.48 8.53
C PRO A 87 14.24 -7.32 7.50
N ILE A 88 13.19 -6.58 7.88
CA ILE A 88 12.22 -5.98 6.96
C ILE A 88 12.71 -4.57 6.64
N ASP A 89 13.21 -4.35 5.43
CA ASP A 89 13.79 -3.07 4.99
C ASP A 89 12.75 -2.13 4.39
N ILE A 90 11.71 -2.72 3.78
CA ILE A 90 10.65 -2.03 3.06
C ILE A 90 9.30 -2.52 3.61
N LEU A 91 8.43 -1.57 3.96
CA LEU A 91 7.04 -1.86 4.31
C LEU A 91 6.11 -1.19 3.31
N ILE A 92 5.21 -1.96 2.71
CA ILE A 92 4.09 -1.45 1.91
C ILE A 92 2.80 -1.72 2.69
N ASN A 93 2.24 -0.67 3.30
CA ASN A 93 0.93 -0.71 3.94
C ASN A 93 -0.16 -0.61 2.86
N ASN A 94 -0.55 -1.77 2.33
CA ASN A 94 -1.54 -1.84 1.24
C ASN A 94 -2.90 -2.39 1.70
N ALA A 95 -2.97 -3.14 2.77
CA ALA A 95 -4.24 -3.68 3.27
C ALA A 95 -5.28 -2.58 3.44
N GLY A 96 -6.47 -2.82 2.92
CA GLY A 96 -7.55 -1.85 2.98
C GLY A 96 -8.86 -2.43 2.46
N MET A 97 -9.93 -1.71 2.76
CA MET A 97 -11.28 -2.05 2.32
C MET A 97 -12.03 -0.78 1.90
N GLN A 98 -13.11 -0.98 1.18
CA GLN A 98 -14.06 0.08 0.84
C GLN A 98 -15.48 -0.40 1.08
N GLN A 99 -16.31 0.50 1.58
CA GLN A 99 -17.76 0.36 1.63
C GLN A 99 -18.38 1.65 1.11
N ARG A 100 -19.44 1.53 0.32
CA ARG A 100 -20.15 2.64 -0.33
C ARG A 100 -21.56 2.73 0.23
N GLY A 101 -22.08 3.96 0.33
CA GLY A 101 -23.45 4.21 0.74
C GLY A 101 -23.70 5.71 0.93
N PRO A 102 -24.97 6.16 0.97
CA PRO A 102 -25.33 7.51 1.36
C PRO A 102 -24.75 7.82 2.75
N LEU A 103 -24.23 9.03 2.94
CA LEU A 103 -23.55 9.39 4.19
C LEU A 103 -24.51 9.42 5.39
N GLU A 104 -25.71 9.92 5.16
CA GLU A 104 -26.78 10.04 6.16
C GLU A 104 -27.25 8.69 6.72
N ASP A 105 -27.19 7.62 5.89
CA ASP A 105 -27.60 6.26 6.24
C ASP A 105 -26.41 5.31 6.43
N PHE A 106 -25.17 5.84 6.43
CA PHE A 106 -24.00 4.98 6.51
C PHE A 106 -23.86 4.32 7.88
N PRO A 107 -23.80 2.97 7.99
CA PRO A 107 -23.76 2.29 9.27
C PRO A 107 -22.51 2.65 10.09
N ALA A 108 -22.69 2.97 11.37
CA ALA A 108 -21.60 3.37 12.26
C ALA A 108 -20.53 2.27 12.41
N ASP A 109 -20.96 1.01 12.55
CA ASP A 109 -20.06 -0.15 12.63
C ASP A 109 -19.24 -0.36 11.35
N ALA A 110 -19.80 -0.02 10.19
CA ALA A 110 -19.08 -0.05 8.92
C ALA A 110 -18.01 1.05 8.85
N PHE A 111 -18.31 2.24 9.40
CA PHE A 111 -17.34 3.29 9.51
C PHE A 111 -16.19 2.92 10.45
N GLU A 112 -16.49 2.34 11.60
CA GLU A 112 -15.48 1.84 12.55
C GLU A 112 -14.58 0.78 11.90
N ARG A 113 -15.17 -0.18 11.16
CA ARG A 113 -14.37 -1.18 10.41
C ARG A 113 -13.46 -0.54 9.36
N LEU A 114 -13.93 0.51 8.68
CA LEU A 114 -13.10 1.27 7.74
C LEU A 114 -11.92 1.94 8.45
N LEU A 115 -12.14 2.58 9.60
CA LEU A 115 -11.08 3.20 10.39
C LEU A 115 -10.07 2.16 10.87
N GLN A 116 -10.53 1.04 11.41
CA GLN A 116 -9.65 -0.04 11.87
C GLN A 116 -8.81 -0.61 10.73
N THR A 117 -9.44 -0.91 9.59
CA THR A 117 -8.75 -1.57 8.49
C THR A 117 -7.86 -0.61 7.69
N ASN A 118 -8.29 0.64 7.44
CA ASN A 118 -7.57 1.55 6.54
C ASN A 118 -6.62 2.50 7.27
N VAL A 119 -6.83 2.77 8.57
CA VAL A 119 -6.05 3.75 9.32
C VAL A 119 -5.27 3.09 10.47
N ALA A 120 -5.97 2.43 11.41
CA ALA A 120 -5.33 1.81 12.55
C ALA A 120 -4.30 0.74 12.12
N SER A 121 -4.59 -0.03 11.09
CA SER A 121 -3.67 -1.03 10.53
C SER A 121 -2.36 -0.41 10.04
N VAL A 122 -2.42 0.74 9.35
CA VAL A 122 -1.23 1.47 8.87
C VAL A 122 -0.36 1.90 10.05
N PHE A 123 -0.98 2.37 11.13
CA PHE A 123 -0.28 2.70 12.36
C PHE A 123 0.33 1.44 13.01
N HIS A 124 -0.44 0.36 13.18
CA HIS A 124 0.01 -0.86 13.87
C HIS A 124 1.23 -1.48 13.17
N VAL A 125 1.12 -1.73 11.85
CA VAL A 125 2.20 -2.36 11.08
C VAL A 125 3.38 -1.40 10.91
N GLY A 126 3.09 -0.12 10.66
CA GLY A 126 4.12 0.92 10.58
C GLY A 126 4.94 1.02 11.85
N GLN A 127 4.29 1.06 13.02
CA GLN A 127 4.97 1.10 14.32
C GLN A 127 5.80 -0.16 14.60
N ALA A 128 5.25 -1.35 14.30
CA ALA A 128 5.95 -2.61 14.52
C ALA A 128 7.25 -2.67 13.70
N CYS A 129 7.19 -2.39 12.39
CA CYS A 129 8.38 -2.37 11.53
C CYS A 129 9.35 -1.23 11.89
N ALA A 130 8.84 -0.02 12.17
CA ALA A 130 9.68 1.13 12.48
C ALA A 130 10.55 0.92 13.72
N ARG A 131 10.08 0.19 14.74
CA ARG A 131 10.89 -0.14 15.93
C ARG A 131 12.19 -0.86 15.58
N HIS A 132 12.16 -1.75 14.60
CA HIS A 132 13.35 -2.46 14.11
C HIS A 132 14.15 -1.59 13.14
N MET A 133 13.51 -0.89 12.22
CA MET A 133 14.14 0.01 11.25
C MET A 133 14.93 1.13 11.95
N ILE A 134 14.36 1.74 13.00
CA ILE A 134 15.02 2.79 13.81
C ILE A 134 16.31 2.28 14.45
N LYS A 135 16.32 1.06 14.98
CA LYS A 135 17.53 0.46 15.56
C LYS A 135 18.64 0.25 14.54
N ARG A 136 18.27 0.01 13.28
CA ARG A 136 19.22 -0.17 12.16
C ARG A 136 19.60 1.15 11.48
N GLY A 137 18.89 2.24 11.75
CA GLY A 137 19.14 3.53 11.11
C GLY A 137 18.69 3.60 9.64
N MET A 138 17.80 2.73 9.19
CA MET A 138 17.30 2.69 7.81
C MET A 138 15.96 1.98 7.67
N GLY A 139 15.15 2.43 6.74
CA GLY A 139 13.88 1.80 6.38
C GLY A 139 13.07 2.65 5.40
N LYS A 140 12.26 1.98 4.58
CA LYS A 140 11.33 2.61 3.62
C LYS A 140 9.91 2.16 3.96
N ILE A 141 9.00 3.10 4.16
CA ILE A 141 7.59 2.85 4.43
C ILE A 141 6.76 3.55 3.35
N VAL A 142 5.96 2.79 2.63
CA VAL A 142 5.04 3.30 1.62
C VAL A 142 3.60 2.94 2.03
N ASN A 143 2.80 3.96 2.30
CA ASN A 143 1.40 3.80 2.67
C ASN A 143 0.52 3.97 1.43
N ILE A 144 -0.34 3.00 1.13
CA ILE A 144 -1.25 3.10 -0.01
C ILE A 144 -2.44 3.99 0.37
N ALA A 145 -2.38 5.22 -0.14
CA ALA A 145 -3.43 6.23 -0.04
C ALA A 145 -4.47 6.06 -1.17
N SER A 146 -4.93 7.14 -1.76
CA SER A 146 -5.86 7.18 -2.90
C SER A 146 -5.96 8.61 -3.43
N VAL A 147 -6.42 8.81 -4.66
CA VAL A 147 -6.92 10.12 -5.12
C VAL A 147 -7.99 10.68 -4.19
N GLN A 148 -8.70 9.81 -3.47
CA GLN A 148 -9.68 10.22 -2.46
C GLN A 148 -9.05 10.86 -1.21
N SER A 149 -7.75 10.93 -1.12
CA SER A 149 -7.05 11.75 -0.12
C SER A 149 -7.10 13.25 -0.43
N ALA A 150 -7.32 13.62 -1.68
CA ALA A 150 -7.41 15.00 -2.17
C ALA A 150 -8.78 15.34 -2.78
N LEU A 151 -9.47 14.33 -3.31
CA LEU A 151 -10.76 14.46 -3.97
C LEU A 151 -11.85 13.75 -3.16
N ALA A 152 -13.11 14.08 -3.47
CA ALA A 152 -14.27 13.36 -2.96
C ALA A 152 -15.29 13.14 -4.07
N ARG A 153 -16.16 12.15 -3.90
CA ARG A 153 -17.36 11.96 -4.71
C ARG A 153 -18.49 11.43 -3.83
N PRO A 154 -19.75 11.52 -4.29
CA PRO A 154 -20.88 10.99 -3.54
C PRO A 154 -20.72 9.50 -3.20
N GLY A 155 -21.25 9.11 -2.04
CA GLY A 155 -21.34 7.72 -1.60
C GLY A 155 -20.04 7.10 -1.06
N ILE A 156 -18.94 7.87 -0.85
CA ILE A 156 -17.67 7.34 -0.33
C ILE A 156 -17.03 8.22 0.75
N ALA A 157 -17.76 9.14 1.37
CA ALA A 157 -17.20 10.06 2.36
C ALA A 157 -16.43 9.35 3.50
N PRO A 158 -16.91 8.22 4.08
CA PRO A 158 -16.17 7.47 5.09
C PRO A 158 -14.82 6.94 4.59
N TYR A 159 -14.76 6.42 3.35
CA TYR A 159 -13.50 5.99 2.74
C TYR A 159 -12.56 7.17 2.49
N THR A 160 -13.09 8.29 1.98
CA THR A 160 -12.34 9.54 1.77
C THR A 160 -11.67 10.01 3.08
N ALA A 161 -12.41 10.00 4.18
CA ALA A 161 -11.89 10.33 5.51
C ALA A 161 -10.70 9.42 5.89
N THR A 162 -10.81 8.10 5.66
CA THR A 162 -9.71 7.19 5.97
C THR A 162 -8.46 7.46 5.12
N LYS A 163 -8.63 7.77 3.83
CA LYS A 163 -7.50 8.01 2.93
C LYS A 163 -6.84 9.38 3.16
N GLY A 164 -7.61 10.39 3.58
CA GLY A 164 -7.07 11.65 4.11
C GLY A 164 -6.26 11.44 5.39
N ALA A 165 -6.77 10.61 6.31
CA ALA A 165 -6.04 10.24 7.53
C ALA A 165 -4.70 9.55 7.22
N VAL A 166 -4.64 8.63 6.23
CA VAL A 166 -3.41 7.93 5.83
C VAL A 166 -2.35 8.92 5.34
N THR A 167 -2.71 9.91 4.51
CA THR A 167 -1.74 10.90 4.02
C THR A 167 -1.19 11.78 5.13
N ASN A 168 -2.02 12.19 6.10
CA ASN A 168 -1.57 12.97 7.24
C ASN A 168 -0.77 12.13 8.24
N LEU A 169 -1.14 10.87 8.48
CA LEU A 169 -0.34 9.93 9.28
C LEU A 169 1.05 9.70 8.64
N THR A 170 1.12 9.63 7.31
CA THR A 170 2.40 9.51 6.58
C THR A 170 3.32 10.71 6.86
N LYS A 171 2.78 11.93 6.88
CA LYS A 171 3.55 13.14 7.24
C LYS A 171 4.06 13.07 8.69
N GLY A 172 3.21 12.63 9.62
CA GLY A 172 3.60 12.42 11.01
C GLY A 172 4.74 11.38 11.14
N MET A 173 4.59 10.22 10.50
CA MET A 173 5.63 9.19 10.46
C MET A 173 6.95 9.73 9.90
N ALA A 174 6.91 10.50 8.80
CA ALA A 174 8.09 11.11 8.22
C ALA A 174 8.76 12.11 9.17
N THR A 175 7.98 12.98 9.81
CA THR A 175 8.47 13.99 10.75
C THR A 175 9.14 13.35 11.96
N ASP A 176 8.53 12.30 12.52
CA ASP A 176 9.04 11.66 13.72
C ASP A 176 10.26 10.77 13.46
N TRP A 177 10.30 10.10 12.28
CA TRP A 177 11.26 9.02 12.04
C TRP A 177 12.39 9.37 11.06
N ALA A 178 12.33 10.50 10.35
CA ALA A 178 13.37 10.92 9.40
C ALA A 178 14.77 11.01 10.06
N ARG A 179 14.83 11.52 11.29
CA ARG A 179 16.07 11.63 12.05
C ARG A 179 16.75 10.28 12.35
N TYR A 180 16.02 9.20 12.19
CA TYR A 180 16.51 7.82 12.35
C TYR A 180 16.80 7.13 11.01
N GLY A 181 16.83 7.88 9.90
CA GLY A 181 17.14 7.35 8.57
C GLY A 181 15.96 6.66 7.86
N LEU A 182 14.72 6.88 8.32
CA LEU A 182 13.55 6.32 7.66
C LEU A 182 12.93 7.29 6.66
N ASN A 183 12.49 6.77 5.50
CA ASN A 183 11.63 7.49 4.58
C ASN A 183 10.20 6.92 4.64
N CYS A 184 9.24 7.77 4.91
CA CYS A 184 7.82 7.42 4.97
C CYS A 184 7.06 8.25 3.95
N ASN A 185 6.49 7.61 2.93
CA ASN A 185 5.76 8.27 1.85
C ASN A 185 4.41 7.59 1.59
N ALA A 186 3.52 8.26 0.89
CA ALA A 186 2.27 7.70 0.43
C ALA A 186 2.28 7.54 -1.10
N LEU A 187 1.76 6.41 -1.58
CA LEU A 187 1.41 6.20 -2.97
C LEU A 187 -0.12 6.29 -3.10
N ALA A 188 -0.61 7.19 -3.93
CA ALA A 188 -2.03 7.49 -4.07
C ALA A 188 -2.54 7.08 -5.47
N PRO A 189 -3.07 5.85 -5.60
CA PRO A 189 -3.66 5.38 -6.84
C PRO A 189 -4.92 6.17 -7.23
N GLY A 190 -5.11 6.39 -8.53
CA GLY A 190 -6.36 6.77 -9.14
C GLY A 190 -7.33 5.59 -9.25
N TYR A 191 -8.02 5.52 -10.37
CA TYR A 191 -8.94 4.42 -10.66
C TYR A 191 -8.22 3.34 -11.47
N PHE A 192 -8.01 2.19 -10.85
CA PHE A 192 -7.36 1.03 -11.44
C PHE A 192 -8.34 -0.13 -11.55
N ASP A 193 -8.21 -0.92 -12.63
CA ASP A 193 -8.94 -2.17 -12.78
C ASP A 193 -8.39 -3.20 -11.78
N THR A 194 -9.21 -3.48 -10.77
CA THR A 194 -8.86 -4.35 -9.65
C THR A 194 -10.08 -5.12 -9.17
N PRO A 195 -9.91 -6.25 -8.48
CA PRO A 195 -11.05 -6.95 -7.85
C PRO A 195 -11.89 -6.05 -6.93
N LEU A 196 -11.28 -5.07 -6.27
CA LEU A 196 -11.98 -4.09 -5.43
C LEU A 196 -12.93 -3.19 -6.23
N ASN A 197 -12.60 -2.91 -7.47
CA ASN A 197 -13.34 -2.04 -8.38
C ASN A 197 -14.18 -2.79 -9.42
N ALA A 198 -14.21 -4.13 -9.39
CA ALA A 198 -14.87 -4.94 -10.42
C ALA A 198 -16.31 -4.50 -10.74
N ALA A 199 -17.10 -4.17 -9.70
CA ALA A 199 -18.46 -3.67 -9.91
C ALA A 199 -18.53 -2.31 -10.62
N LEU A 200 -17.54 -1.43 -10.44
CA LEU A 200 -17.46 -0.14 -11.14
C LEU A 200 -16.91 -0.31 -12.55
N VAL A 201 -15.98 -1.22 -12.76
CA VAL A 201 -15.45 -1.55 -14.10
C VAL A 201 -16.55 -2.13 -14.97
N ALA A 202 -17.41 -2.97 -14.39
CA ALA A 202 -18.56 -3.56 -15.10
C ALA A 202 -19.72 -2.56 -15.36
N ASP A 203 -19.68 -1.37 -14.75
CA ASP A 203 -20.67 -0.31 -14.94
C ASP A 203 -20.24 0.59 -16.11
N PRO A 204 -20.94 0.55 -17.28
CA PRO A 204 -20.55 1.33 -18.45
C PRO A 204 -20.73 2.83 -18.25
N ASP A 205 -21.72 3.27 -17.46
CA ASP A 205 -21.95 4.68 -17.19
C ASP A 205 -20.84 5.25 -16.32
N PHE A 206 -20.43 4.50 -15.29
CA PHE A 206 -19.30 4.89 -14.46
C PHE A 206 -17.99 4.90 -15.25
N SER A 207 -17.73 3.89 -16.08
CA SER A 207 -16.53 3.82 -16.92
C SER A 207 -16.48 4.96 -17.95
N THR A 208 -17.62 5.33 -18.53
CA THR A 208 -17.71 6.48 -19.42
C THR A 208 -17.45 7.80 -18.68
N TRP A 209 -18.04 7.97 -17.50
CA TRP A 209 -17.75 9.14 -16.66
C TRP A 209 -16.28 9.22 -16.28
N LEU A 210 -15.68 8.10 -15.86
CA LEU A 210 -14.28 8.04 -15.49
C LEU A 210 -13.36 8.42 -16.65
N ALA A 211 -13.60 7.88 -17.83
CA ALA A 211 -12.82 8.19 -19.03
C ALA A 211 -12.89 9.68 -19.39
N LYS A 212 -14.05 10.33 -19.23
CA LYS A 212 -14.21 11.78 -19.44
C LYS A 212 -13.53 12.61 -18.34
N ARG A 213 -13.52 12.13 -17.09
CA ARG A 213 -12.99 12.86 -15.93
C ARG A 213 -11.48 12.72 -15.80
N THR A 214 -10.90 11.63 -16.30
CA THR A 214 -9.46 11.35 -16.22
C THR A 214 -8.78 11.81 -17.51
N PRO A 215 -7.79 12.70 -17.47
CA PRO A 215 -7.07 13.15 -18.68
C PRO A 215 -6.49 12.01 -19.52
N ALA A 216 -6.02 10.93 -18.91
CA ALA A 216 -5.55 9.74 -19.61
C ALA A 216 -6.68 8.96 -20.33
N GLY A 217 -7.96 9.26 -20.08
CA GLY A 217 -9.12 8.72 -20.81
C GLY A 217 -9.45 7.25 -20.54
N ARG A 218 -8.93 6.64 -19.47
CA ARG A 218 -9.07 5.21 -19.21
C ARG A 218 -8.87 4.83 -17.75
N TRP A 219 -9.24 3.60 -17.42
CA TRP A 219 -8.77 2.91 -16.22
C TRP A 219 -7.24 2.70 -16.27
N GLY A 220 -6.58 2.78 -15.12
CA GLY A 220 -5.19 2.38 -14.99
C GLY A 220 -5.05 0.85 -14.86
N ASN A 221 -3.94 0.30 -15.36
CA ASN A 221 -3.53 -1.07 -15.09
C ASN A 221 -2.68 -1.11 -13.81
N VAL A 222 -2.85 -2.13 -12.98
CA VAL A 222 -2.16 -2.20 -11.66
C VAL A 222 -0.63 -2.19 -11.79
N GLU A 223 -0.10 -2.66 -12.90
CA GLU A 223 1.33 -2.65 -13.22
C GLU A 223 1.88 -1.22 -13.35
N GLU A 224 1.06 -0.24 -13.68
CA GLU A 224 1.47 1.17 -13.79
C GLU A 224 1.77 1.82 -12.42
N LEU A 225 1.39 1.16 -11.31
CA LEU A 225 1.77 1.58 -9.95
C LEU A 225 3.18 1.12 -9.56
N VAL A 226 3.70 0.09 -10.22
CA VAL A 226 4.94 -0.59 -9.84
C VAL A 226 6.14 0.37 -9.85
N GLY A 227 6.32 1.14 -10.93
CA GLY A 227 7.44 2.06 -11.05
C GLY A 227 7.50 3.08 -9.92
N ALA A 228 6.35 3.66 -9.54
CA ALA A 228 6.25 4.60 -8.44
C ALA A 228 6.53 3.92 -7.08
N CYS A 229 6.07 2.69 -6.87
CA CYS A 229 6.33 1.93 -5.66
C CYS A 229 7.82 1.57 -5.53
N VAL A 230 8.46 1.11 -6.60
CA VAL A 230 9.91 0.83 -6.64
C VAL A 230 10.69 2.11 -6.35
N PHE A 231 10.35 3.25 -6.97
CA PHE A 231 10.97 4.54 -6.69
C PHE A 231 10.92 4.87 -5.19
N LEU A 232 9.73 4.87 -4.59
CA LEU A 232 9.56 5.22 -3.17
C LEU A 232 10.22 4.22 -2.20
N SER A 233 10.45 2.99 -2.65
CA SER A 233 11.08 1.90 -1.88
C SER A 233 12.60 1.86 -2.02
N SER A 234 13.17 2.62 -2.94
CA SER A 234 14.58 2.55 -3.34
C SER A 234 15.40 3.74 -2.83
N ASP A 235 16.71 3.71 -3.10
CA ASP A 235 17.61 4.81 -2.77
C ASP A 235 17.42 6.03 -3.70
N ALA A 236 16.72 5.87 -4.84
CA ALA A 236 16.30 6.97 -5.70
C ALA A 236 15.38 7.97 -4.97
N ALA A 237 14.67 7.55 -3.92
CA ALA A 237 13.81 8.38 -3.08
C ALA A 237 14.45 8.73 -1.72
N SER A 238 15.79 8.70 -1.58
CA SER A 238 16.46 8.90 -0.29
C SER A 238 16.17 10.25 0.38
N PHE A 239 15.84 11.29 -0.40
CA PHE A 239 15.48 12.61 0.12
C PHE A 239 13.98 12.93 -0.03
N VAL A 240 13.17 11.97 -0.48
CA VAL A 240 11.69 12.10 -0.54
C VAL A 240 11.12 11.59 0.77
N ASN A 241 10.44 12.45 1.54
CA ASN A 241 9.87 12.08 2.83
C ASN A 241 8.59 12.86 3.13
N GLY A 242 7.56 12.21 3.64
CA GLY A 242 6.25 12.80 3.92
C GLY A 242 5.43 13.14 2.68
N HIS A 243 5.88 12.74 1.49
CA HIS A 243 5.23 13.06 0.22
C HIS A 243 4.09 12.09 -0.11
N THR A 244 3.08 12.60 -0.82
CA THR A 244 2.02 11.78 -1.44
C THR A 244 2.19 11.83 -2.95
N LEU A 245 2.61 10.71 -3.53
CA LEU A 245 2.80 10.57 -4.97
C LEU A 245 1.51 10.03 -5.60
N TYR A 246 0.85 10.85 -6.40
CA TYR A 246 -0.34 10.46 -7.15
C TYR A 246 0.04 9.73 -8.45
N VAL A 247 -0.58 8.58 -8.68
CA VAL A 247 -0.49 7.82 -9.94
C VAL A 247 -1.94 7.59 -10.38
N ASP A 248 -2.46 8.48 -11.23
CA ASP A 248 -3.90 8.64 -11.35
C ASP A 248 -4.39 9.07 -12.75
N GLY A 249 -3.51 9.05 -13.76
CA GLY A 249 -3.84 9.47 -15.12
C GLY A 249 -4.18 10.96 -15.24
N GLY A 250 -3.81 11.78 -14.25
CA GLY A 250 -4.03 13.22 -14.22
C GLY A 250 -5.37 13.65 -13.60
N ILE A 251 -6.15 12.75 -12.99
CA ILE A 251 -7.47 13.10 -12.44
C ILE A 251 -7.40 14.14 -11.31
N THR A 252 -6.33 14.18 -10.53
CA THR A 252 -6.13 15.21 -9.49
C THR A 252 -5.56 16.51 -10.04
N ALA A 253 -5.00 16.51 -11.25
CA ALA A 253 -4.40 17.69 -11.88
C ALA A 253 -5.38 18.49 -12.74
N SER A 254 -6.58 17.98 -12.96
CA SER A 254 -7.61 18.62 -13.83
C SER A 254 -8.85 19.01 -13.03
N LEU A 255 -9.57 20.05 -13.50
CA LEU A 255 -10.87 20.51 -12.99
C LEU A 255 -12.02 19.63 -13.47
#